data_25833ed6615e2ce41ad8f5bcc17ba767
#
_entry.id   25833ed6615e2ce41ad8f5bcc17ba767
#
_cell.length_a   1.000
_cell.length_b   1.000
_cell.length_c   1.000
_cell.angle_alpha   90.00
_cell.angle_beta   90.00
_cell.angle_gamma   90.00
#
_symmetry.space_group_name_H-M   'P 1'
#
loop_
_entity.id
_entity.type
_entity.pdbx_description
1 polymer ?
#
loop_
_entity_poly.entity_id
_entity_poly.type
_entity_poly.pdbx_seq_one_letter_code
_entity_poly.pdbx_strand_id
1 'polypeptide(L)'
;MRRLFLFFIGLISVTTIISQQQINRTLSHDGLNRDYILYIPAVYDGTIPFPIMFNFHGGGGTSMDFMNYTNDMRPIADTAGFIAIYPQAAVDPSDGSNAWLHKAPTNHNDVTFIEAIIDTLNNEFSIDNNRFYACGYSEGGIFSYELGCRLNDKIAGFASVSGSMLTDSFRSSYYNLGICSPSHPTAVMLIPGTSDSSPHSDYNGLAPYYMSVNEITTYWSSYNNTNTNPTIYQVSNLNTSDGSTVERKIWENGDNCVTIEELKVIGGGHDWPGSFGNMDIIATNEIWNFVSKYDKNGLINCATNIHKELPNNELVFYPNPVSDKLFIEGKTNSNCNYYIFSKVGKLILKGKINNIENSIDFTNLQPNLYILKINNKATKILKL
;
A
#
# COMPACT_ATOMS: atom_id res chain seq x y z
N MET A 1 13.08 -43.52 56.47
CA MET A 1 12.76 -43.35 55.02
C MET A 1 11.80 -42.14 54.84
N ARG A 2 12.31 -40.96 54.48
CA ARG A 2 11.51 -39.76 54.16
C ARG A 2 11.19 -39.78 52.67
N ARG A 3 9.91 -39.86 52.30
CA ARG A 3 9.45 -39.76 50.93
C ARG A 3 9.34 -38.26 50.53
N LEU A 4 10.14 -37.81 49.55
CA LEU A 4 10.10 -36.47 48.98
C LEU A 4 9.02 -36.50 47.92
N PHE A 5 7.92 -35.73 48.12
CA PHE A 5 6.92 -35.47 47.06
C PHE A 5 7.37 -34.27 46.25
N LEU A 6 7.76 -34.51 44.97
CA LEU A 6 7.98 -33.42 44.01
C LEU A 6 6.62 -33.03 43.42
N PHE A 7 6.18 -31.80 43.73
CA PHE A 7 5.06 -31.19 43.07
C PHE A 7 5.55 -30.59 41.71
N PHE A 8 5.11 -31.17 40.58
CA PHE A 8 5.24 -30.54 39.28
C PHE A 8 4.14 -29.49 39.12
N ILE A 9 4.48 -28.19 39.19
CA ILE A 9 3.62 -27.10 38.81
C ILE A 9 3.74 -26.99 37.28
N GLY A 10 2.77 -27.57 36.56
CA GLY A 10 2.63 -27.33 35.12
C GLY A 10 2.25 -25.86 34.86
N LEU A 11 3.12 -25.09 34.23
CA LEU A 11 2.78 -23.79 33.68
C LEU A 11 1.76 -24.00 32.54
N ILE A 12 0.50 -23.74 32.79
CA ILE A 12 -0.52 -23.67 31.74
C ILE A 12 -0.35 -22.28 31.10
N SER A 13 0.34 -22.19 29.97
CA SER A 13 0.30 -21.03 29.11
C SER A 13 -1.10 -20.92 28.48
N VAL A 14 -1.89 -19.99 28.98
CA VAL A 14 -3.16 -19.63 28.36
C VAL A 14 -2.82 -18.80 27.11
N THR A 15 -2.79 -19.44 25.95
CA THR A 15 -2.80 -18.75 24.68
C THR A 15 -4.21 -18.19 24.49
N THR A 16 -4.38 -16.89 24.67
CA THR A 16 -5.60 -16.18 24.24
C THR A 16 -5.66 -16.24 22.73
N ILE A 17 -6.51 -17.09 22.19
CA ILE A 17 -6.87 -17.04 20.78
C ILE A 17 -7.67 -15.75 20.61
N ILE A 18 -7.05 -14.74 19.99
CA ILE A 18 -7.77 -13.52 19.58
C ILE A 18 -8.57 -13.94 18.35
N SER A 19 -9.87 -14.05 18.53
CA SER A 19 -10.81 -14.22 17.42
C SER A 19 -10.89 -12.91 16.64
N GLN A 20 -11.09 -13.00 15.31
CA GLN A 20 -11.50 -11.87 14.46
C GLN A 20 -12.46 -10.93 15.20
N GLN A 21 -12.14 -9.63 15.24
CA GLN A 21 -12.93 -8.65 16.00
C GLN A 21 -13.24 -7.42 15.16
N GLN A 22 -14.53 -7.05 15.12
CA GLN A 22 -14.98 -5.75 14.66
C GLN A 22 -15.43 -4.95 15.87
N ILE A 23 -14.80 -3.81 16.10
CA ILE A 23 -15.01 -2.99 17.30
C ILE A 23 -15.37 -1.57 16.87
N ASN A 24 -16.53 -1.07 17.31
CA ASN A 24 -16.86 0.35 17.18
C ASN A 24 -16.17 1.10 18.32
N ARG A 25 -15.43 2.14 17.97
CA ARG A 25 -14.67 2.96 18.92
C ARG A 25 -15.01 4.43 18.78
N THR A 26 -14.87 5.16 19.86
CA THR A 26 -15.01 6.61 19.93
C THR A 26 -13.76 7.19 20.55
N LEU A 27 -13.22 8.24 19.94
CA LEU A 27 -12.09 9.00 20.43
C LEU A 27 -12.51 10.47 20.62
N SER A 28 -12.22 11.06 21.77
CA SER A 28 -12.38 12.50 21.97
C SER A 28 -11.23 13.24 21.25
N HIS A 29 -11.57 14.06 20.27
CA HIS A 29 -10.62 14.83 19.48
C HIS A 29 -11.21 16.20 19.15
N ASP A 30 -10.45 17.27 19.39
CA ASP A 30 -10.85 18.68 19.18
C ASP A 30 -12.21 19.04 19.76
N GLY A 31 -12.52 18.48 20.96
CA GLY A 31 -13.77 18.72 21.67
C GLY A 31 -15.00 17.96 21.13
N LEU A 32 -14.80 17.09 20.15
CA LEU A 32 -15.82 16.20 19.61
C LEU A 32 -15.54 14.73 19.94
N ASN A 33 -16.60 13.97 20.02
CA ASN A 33 -16.51 12.52 19.96
C ASN A 33 -16.47 12.08 18.48
N ARG A 34 -15.36 11.48 18.07
CA ARG A 34 -15.13 10.99 16.72
C ARG A 34 -15.12 9.47 16.71
N ASP A 35 -15.96 8.90 15.88
CA ASP A 35 -16.16 7.46 15.82
C ASP A 35 -15.25 6.83 14.73
N TYR A 36 -14.90 5.57 14.93
CA TYR A 36 -14.26 4.73 13.92
C TYR A 36 -14.52 3.25 14.17
N ILE A 37 -14.48 2.45 13.10
CA ILE A 37 -14.55 0.99 13.20
C ILE A 37 -13.14 0.45 13.11
N LEU A 38 -12.79 -0.42 14.03
CA LEU A 38 -11.54 -1.16 14.07
C LEU A 38 -11.83 -2.63 13.75
N TYR A 39 -11.17 -3.16 12.74
CA TYR A 39 -11.21 -4.58 12.39
C TYR A 39 -9.85 -5.22 12.62
N ILE A 40 -9.80 -6.19 13.52
CA ILE A 40 -8.62 -6.97 13.86
C ILE A 40 -8.81 -8.37 13.27
N PRO A 41 -7.96 -8.82 12.33
CA PRO A 41 -8.08 -10.15 11.74
C PRO A 41 -7.72 -11.25 12.74
N ALA A 42 -8.28 -12.45 12.54
CA ALA A 42 -8.06 -13.60 13.43
C ALA A 42 -6.58 -14.04 13.50
N VAL A 43 -5.79 -13.70 12.48
CA VAL A 43 -4.34 -14.02 12.45
C VAL A 43 -3.48 -13.08 13.28
N TYR A 44 -4.06 -11.99 13.83
CA TYR A 44 -3.34 -11.08 14.73
C TYR A 44 -3.24 -11.67 16.13
N ASP A 45 -2.03 -11.91 16.59
CA ASP A 45 -1.74 -12.44 17.94
C ASP A 45 -0.87 -11.49 18.79
N GLY A 46 -0.53 -10.33 18.23
CA GLY A 46 0.31 -9.33 18.90
C GLY A 46 1.81 -9.63 18.91
N THR A 47 2.25 -10.77 18.38
CA THR A 47 3.67 -11.18 18.36
C THR A 47 4.49 -10.47 17.30
N ILE A 48 3.87 -10.17 16.16
CA ILE A 48 4.51 -9.42 15.06
C ILE A 48 3.73 -8.12 14.79
N PRO A 49 4.45 -7.02 14.43
CA PRO A 49 3.79 -5.77 14.10
C PRO A 49 2.98 -5.86 12.80
N PHE A 50 1.72 -5.43 12.84
CA PHE A 50 0.82 -5.44 11.68
C PHE A 50 0.72 -4.06 11.03
N PRO A 51 0.65 -3.99 9.67
CA PRO A 51 0.29 -2.78 8.94
C PRO A 51 -1.12 -2.28 9.30
N ILE A 52 -1.37 -1.00 9.06
CA ILE A 52 -2.69 -0.38 9.18
C ILE A 52 -3.18 0.07 7.81
N MET A 53 -4.45 -0.18 7.50
CA MET A 53 -5.15 0.33 6.33
C MET A 53 -6.32 1.22 6.74
N PHE A 54 -6.23 2.52 6.50
CA PHE A 54 -7.32 3.48 6.68
C PHE A 54 -8.21 3.54 5.45
N ASN A 55 -9.53 3.53 5.67
CA ASN A 55 -10.56 3.46 4.65
C ASN A 55 -11.58 4.57 4.84
N PHE A 56 -11.67 5.52 3.91
CA PHE A 56 -12.48 6.74 4.03
C PHE A 56 -13.70 6.72 3.12
N HIS A 57 -14.88 6.82 3.72
CA HIS A 57 -16.15 6.89 2.98
C HIS A 57 -16.29 8.20 2.20
N GLY A 58 -17.19 8.23 1.23
CA GLY A 58 -17.56 9.43 0.48
C GLY A 58 -18.42 10.41 1.28
N GLY A 59 -18.62 11.60 0.78
CA GLY A 59 -19.44 12.64 1.40
C GLY A 59 -20.87 12.17 1.66
N GLY A 60 -21.40 12.52 2.83
CA GLY A 60 -22.70 12.08 3.30
C GLY A 60 -22.79 10.61 3.72
N GLY A 61 -21.73 9.82 3.49
CA GLY A 61 -21.67 8.39 3.80
C GLY A 61 -21.42 8.09 5.27
N THR A 62 -21.34 6.79 5.58
CA THR A 62 -20.95 6.29 6.89
C THR A 62 -19.81 5.28 6.78
N SER A 63 -18.99 5.18 7.82
CA SER A 63 -17.94 4.17 7.92
C SER A 63 -18.49 2.74 7.83
N MET A 64 -19.65 2.50 8.40
CA MET A 64 -20.32 1.19 8.41
C MET A 64 -20.79 0.78 7.02
N ASP A 65 -21.46 1.68 6.28
CA ASP A 65 -21.93 1.40 4.93
C ASP A 65 -20.75 1.23 3.96
N PHE A 66 -19.74 2.06 4.10
CA PHE A 66 -18.53 1.95 3.29
C PHE A 66 -17.84 0.59 3.48
N MET A 67 -17.68 0.16 4.73
CA MET A 67 -17.13 -1.15 5.05
C MET A 67 -17.97 -2.31 4.51
N ASN A 68 -19.29 -2.24 4.64
CA ASN A 68 -20.16 -3.38 4.33
C ASN A 68 -20.53 -3.49 2.84
N TYR A 69 -20.61 -2.37 2.12
CA TYR A 69 -21.22 -2.34 0.79
C TYR A 69 -20.31 -1.79 -0.31
N THR A 70 -19.19 -1.14 0.04
CA THR A 70 -18.32 -0.50 -0.95
C THR A 70 -16.92 -1.07 -0.90
N ASN A 71 -16.23 -0.96 0.24
CA ASN A 71 -14.84 -1.33 0.42
C ASN A 71 -14.65 -2.29 1.61
N ASP A 72 -15.04 -3.54 1.44
CA ASP A 72 -14.83 -4.57 2.48
C ASP A 72 -13.39 -5.11 2.43
N MET A 73 -12.52 -4.53 3.25
CA MET A 73 -11.13 -4.99 3.39
C MET A 73 -10.98 -6.20 4.33
N ARG A 74 -12.02 -6.61 5.04
CA ARG A 74 -11.93 -7.68 6.06
C ARG A 74 -11.43 -9.01 5.52
N PRO A 75 -11.93 -9.54 4.39
CA PRO A 75 -11.42 -10.81 3.83
C PRO A 75 -9.94 -10.73 3.43
N ILE A 76 -9.48 -9.56 2.99
CA ILE A 76 -8.07 -9.34 2.63
C ILE A 76 -7.24 -9.24 3.92
N ALA A 77 -7.74 -8.52 4.93
CA ALA A 77 -7.07 -8.40 6.23
C ALA A 77 -6.84 -9.76 6.89
N ASP A 78 -7.83 -10.66 6.82
CA ASP A 78 -7.75 -12.03 7.36
C ASP A 78 -6.66 -12.87 6.68
N THR A 79 -6.39 -12.63 5.41
CA THR A 79 -5.41 -13.42 4.64
C THR A 79 -4.04 -12.77 4.53
N ALA A 80 -4.00 -11.43 4.45
CA ALA A 80 -2.76 -10.68 4.26
C ALA A 80 -2.14 -10.16 5.57
N GLY A 81 -2.87 -10.15 6.68
CA GLY A 81 -2.36 -9.77 7.99
C GLY A 81 -2.16 -8.27 8.16
N PHE A 82 -3.24 -7.50 8.17
CA PHE A 82 -3.25 -6.08 8.52
C PHE A 82 -4.50 -5.71 9.34
N ILE A 83 -4.46 -4.61 10.06
CA ILE A 83 -5.61 -4.06 10.77
C ILE A 83 -6.30 -3.05 9.85
N ALA A 84 -7.61 -3.21 9.61
CA ALA A 84 -8.40 -2.26 8.83
C ALA A 84 -9.15 -1.28 9.74
N ILE A 85 -9.12 0.00 9.37
CA ILE A 85 -9.76 1.07 10.13
C ILE A 85 -10.67 1.85 9.18
N TYR A 86 -11.88 2.11 9.66
CA TYR A 86 -12.89 2.91 8.94
C TYR A 86 -13.30 4.08 9.84
N PRO A 87 -12.61 5.23 9.74
CA PRO A 87 -12.99 6.42 10.48
C PRO A 87 -14.29 7.00 9.96
N GLN A 88 -15.02 7.67 10.85
CA GLN A 88 -16.24 8.42 10.51
C GLN A 88 -15.90 9.90 10.37
N ALA A 89 -16.28 10.48 9.22
CA ALA A 89 -16.19 11.93 9.02
C ALA A 89 -17.06 12.69 10.02
N ALA A 90 -16.66 13.90 10.40
CA ALA A 90 -17.47 14.76 11.22
C ALA A 90 -18.71 15.25 10.45
N VAL A 91 -19.72 15.68 11.19
CA VAL A 91 -20.88 16.33 10.60
C VAL A 91 -20.49 17.77 10.22
N ASP A 92 -20.65 18.14 8.95
CA ASP A 92 -20.46 19.53 8.50
C ASP A 92 -21.59 20.40 9.04
N PRO A 93 -21.29 21.44 9.83
CA PRO A 93 -22.31 22.29 10.43
C PRO A 93 -23.07 23.14 9.40
N SER A 94 -22.58 23.27 8.17
CA SER A 94 -23.23 24.08 7.13
C SER A 94 -24.40 23.37 6.48
N ASP A 95 -24.37 22.04 6.34
CA ASP A 95 -25.43 21.27 5.67
C ASP A 95 -25.91 20.02 6.44
N GLY A 96 -25.25 19.68 7.55
CA GLY A 96 -25.59 18.55 8.40
C GLY A 96 -25.18 17.20 7.84
N SER A 97 -24.37 17.14 6.76
CA SER A 97 -23.87 15.90 6.18
C SER A 97 -22.55 15.47 6.81
N ASN A 98 -22.24 14.18 6.76
CA ASN A 98 -20.91 13.68 7.11
C ASN A 98 -19.93 14.09 6.00
N ALA A 99 -18.89 14.85 6.34
CA ALA A 99 -17.94 15.37 5.37
C ALA A 99 -16.51 15.39 5.92
N TRP A 100 -15.58 15.17 5.02
CA TRP A 100 -14.16 15.39 5.28
C TRP A 100 -13.83 16.88 5.08
N LEU A 101 -12.66 17.33 5.48
CA LEU A 101 -12.15 18.71 5.52
C LEU A 101 -12.64 19.67 4.43
N HIS A 102 -12.88 19.18 3.24
CA HIS A 102 -12.90 20.00 2.04
C HIS A 102 -14.24 20.73 1.79
N LYS A 103 -15.29 20.45 2.54
CA LYS A 103 -16.61 21.08 2.27
C LYS A 103 -16.75 22.49 2.83
N ALA A 104 -16.24 22.74 4.01
CA ALA A 104 -16.25 24.04 4.65
C ALA A 104 -15.08 24.16 5.62
N PRO A 105 -14.57 25.38 5.85
CA PRO A 105 -13.63 25.61 6.94
C PRO A 105 -14.30 25.21 8.24
N THR A 106 -13.95 24.04 8.77
CA THR A 106 -14.44 23.58 10.05
C THR A 106 -13.33 23.76 11.11
N ASN A 107 -13.70 23.80 12.39
CA ASN A 107 -12.71 23.74 13.46
C ASN A 107 -12.13 22.34 13.64
N HIS A 108 -12.56 21.37 12.82
CA HIS A 108 -12.17 19.98 12.92
C HIS A 108 -11.01 19.70 11.99
N ASN A 109 -9.94 19.16 12.53
CA ASN A 109 -8.80 18.72 11.75
C ASN A 109 -8.83 17.20 11.61
N ASP A 110 -9.38 16.70 10.51
CA ASP A 110 -9.47 15.26 10.27
C ASP A 110 -8.09 14.59 10.16
N VAL A 111 -7.06 15.30 9.68
CA VAL A 111 -5.69 14.76 9.61
C VAL A 111 -5.16 14.48 11.01
N THR A 112 -5.31 15.41 11.96
CA THR A 112 -4.87 15.18 13.35
C THR A 112 -5.75 14.14 14.07
N PHE A 113 -7.01 13.95 13.63
CA PHE A 113 -7.83 12.84 14.09
C PHE A 113 -7.23 11.48 13.69
N ILE A 114 -6.74 11.34 12.46
CA ILE A 114 -6.04 10.13 12.03
C ILE A 114 -4.76 9.91 12.82
N GLU A 115 -3.98 10.99 13.11
CA GLU A 115 -2.81 10.88 14.00
C GLU A 115 -3.21 10.38 15.39
N ALA A 116 -4.27 10.92 15.98
CA ALA A 116 -4.75 10.50 17.29
C ALA A 116 -5.22 9.03 17.33
N ILE A 117 -5.80 8.53 16.23
CA ILE A 117 -6.09 7.10 16.08
C ILE A 117 -4.79 6.29 16.05
N ILE A 118 -3.79 6.70 15.26
CA ILE A 118 -2.48 6.03 15.19
C ILE A 118 -1.84 5.94 16.58
N ASP A 119 -1.81 7.06 17.32
CA ASP A 119 -1.22 7.12 18.64
C ASP A 119 -1.96 6.21 19.65
N THR A 120 -3.30 6.18 19.57
CA THR A 120 -4.13 5.29 20.39
C THR A 120 -3.82 3.82 20.10
N LEU A 121 -3.74 3.46 18.84
CA LEU A 121 -3.51 2.06 18.44
C LEU A 121 -2.08 1.60 18.74
N ASN A 122 -1.08 2.48 18.64
CA ASN A 122 0.30 2.18 19.03
C ASN A 122 0.45 1.84 20.51
N ASN A 123 -0.42 2.35 21.36
CA ASN A 123 -0.42 2.03 22.79
C ASN A 123 -1.11 0.69 23.11
N GLU A 124 -1.94 0.18 22.21
CA GLU A 124 -2.78 -1.00 22.46
C GLU A 124 -2.34 -2.23 21.65
N PHE A 125 -1.76 -2.03 20.47
CA PHE A 125 -1.47 -3.09 19.53
C PHE A 125 -0.01 -3.07 19.05
N SER A 126 0.50 -4.23 18.63
CA SER A 126 1.78 -4.35 17.93
C SER A 126 1.59 -3.91 16.48
N ILE A 127 2.01 -2.68 16.14
CA ILE A 127 1.79 -2.03 14.84
C ILE A 127 3.11 -1.74 14.15
N ASP A 128 3.15 -1.97 12.84
CA ASP A 128 4.27 -1.59 11.99
C ASP A 128 4.18 -0.10 11.61
N ASN A 129 4.90 0.72 12.33
CA ASN A 129 4.93 2.18 12.15
C ASN A 129 5.55 2.64 10.81
N ASN A 130 6.04 1.71 9.99
CA ASN A 130 6.50 2.02 8.65
C ASN A 130 5.43 1.71 7.57
N ARG A 131 4.34 1.05 7.93
CA ARG A 131 3.33 0.57 6.97
C ARG A 131 1.93 1.02 7.34
N PHE A 132 1.70 2.33 7.28
CA PHE A 132 0.36 2.92 7.32
C PHE A 132 -0.06 3.27 5.90
N TYR A 133 -1.26 2.85 5.53
CA TYR A 133 -1.84 3.06 4.21
C TYR A 133 -3.18 3.74 4.32
N ALA A 134 -3.60 4.42 3.25
CA ALA A 134 -4.87 5.11 3.18
C ALA A 134 -5.57 4.84 1.84
N CYS A 135 -6.88 4.72 1.85
CA CYS A 135 -7.68 4.82 0.63
C CYS A 135 -9.05 5.44 0.92
N GLY A 136 -9.66 5.99 -0.11
CA GLY A 136 -10.99 6.53 0.04
C GLY A 136 -11.74 6.68 -1.27
N TYR A 137 -13.05 6.86 -1.14
CA TYR A 137 -13.99 7.06 -2.21
C TYR A 137 -14.47 8.51 -2.24
N SER A 138 -14.55 9.12 -3.42
CA SER A 138 -15.12 10.46 -3.59
C SER A 138 -14.41 11.45 -2.65
N GLU A 139 -15.11 12.08 -1.71
CA GLU A 139 -14.51 12.95 -0.69
C GLU A 139 -13.44 12.23 0.16
N GLY A 140 -13.63 10.94 0.46
CA GLY A 140 -12.60 10.13 1.11
C GLY A 140 -11.35 9.95 0.26
N GLY A 141 -11.51 9.92 -1.08
CA GLY A 141 -10.39 9.93 -2.03
C GLY A 141 -9.62 11.26 -2.00
N ILE A 142 -10.35 12.40 -1.95
CA ILE A 142 -9.74 13.72 -1.75
C ILE A 142 -8.97 13.77 -0.42
N PHE A 143 -9.59 13.25 0.64
CA PHE A 143 -8.94 13.21 1.96
C PHE A 143 -7.69 12.33 1.97
N SER A 144 -7.65 11.26 1.17
CA SER A 144 -6.43 10.45 1.02
C SER A 144 -5.25 11.26 0.44
N TYR A 145 -5.50 12.19 -0.51
CA TYR A 145 -4.47 13.14 -0.96
C TYR A 145 -4.02 14.08 0.16
N GLU A 146 -4.95 14.55 1.01
CA GLU A 146 -4.58 15.40 2.14
C GLU A 146 -3.66 14.69 3.13
N LEU A 147 -3.88 13.40 3.38
CA LEU A 147 -2.95 12.60 4.18
C LEU A 147 -1.58 12.47 3.49
N GLY A 148 -1.56 12.26 2.17
CA GLY A 148 -0.33 12.28 1.39
C GLY A 148 0.42 13.62 1.45
N CYS A 149 -0.30 14.74 1.58
CA CYS A 149 0.29 16.08 1.66
C CYS A 149 0.73 16.49 3.08
N ARG A 150 0.03 16.04 4.11
CA ARG A 150 0.14 16.58 5.48
C ARG A 150 0.54 15.57 6.53
N LEU A 151 0.40 14.27 6.26
CA LEU A 151 0.74 13.17 7.17
C LEU A 151 1.65 12.14 6.46
N ASN A 152 2.34 12.58 5.43
CA ASN A 152 3.21 11.75 4.63
C ASN A 152 4.38 11.12 5.43
N ASP A 153 4.83 11.75 6.51
CA ASP A 153 5.83 11.19 7.42
C ASP A 153 5.39 9.85 8.09
N LYS A 154 4.09 9.55 8.06
CA LYS A 154 3.50 8.30 8.55
C LYS A 154 2.96 7.42 7.43
N ILE A 155 2.30 8.01 6.41
CA ILE A 155 1.62 7.28 5.34
C ILE A 155 2.62 6.80 4.29
N ALA A 156 2.76 5.49 4.12
CA ALA A 156 3.67 4.84 3.18
C ALA A 156 3.16 4.85 1.73
N GLY A 157 1.85 4.81 1.56
CA GLY A 157 1.20 4.85 0.26
C GLY A 157 -0.31 5.02 0.39
N PHE A 158 -0.93 5.56 -0.65
CA PHE A 158 -2.38 5.76 -0.62
C PHE A 158 -3.04 5.58 -1.98
N ALA A 159 -4.37 5.45 -1.96
CA ALA A 159 -5.20 5.34 -3.17
C ALA A 159 -6.41 6.28 -3.09
N SER A 160 -6.76 6.87 -4.22
CA SER A 160 -7.99 7.65 -4.39
C SER A 160 -8.87 7.03 -5.46
N VAL A 161 -10.12 6.75 -5.12
CA VAL A 161 -11.14 6.25 -6.06
C VAL A 161 -12.19 7.33 -6.26
N SER A 162 -12.38 7.75 -7.52
CA SER A 162 -13.35 8.80 -7.89
C SER A 162 -13.23 10.05 -7.01
N GLY A 163 -12.00 10.50 -6.74
CA GLY A 163 -11.70 11.71 -5.97
C GLY A 163 -10.51 12.44 -6.57
N SER A 164 -10.63 13.78 -6.78
CA SER A 164 -9.54 14.61 -7.29
C SER A 164 -8.74 15.25 -6.17
N MET A 165 -7.52 15.67 -6.48
CA MET A 165 -6.69 16.43 -5.56
C MET A 165 -7.07 17.93 -5.61
N LEU A 166 -7.09 18.59 -4.45
CA LEU A 166 -7.30 20.05 -4.36
C LEU A 166 -6.11 20.79 -4.98
N THR A 167 -6.40 21.85 -5.73
CA THR A 167 -5.31 22.76 -6.17
C THR A 167 -4.71 23.50 -4.98
N ASP A 168 -3.44 23.86 -5.05
CA ASP A 168 -2.76 24.62 -3.98
C ASP A 168 -3.41 26.00 -3.77
N SER A 169 -3.94 26.62 -4.85
CA SER A 169 -4.68 27.88 -4.75
C SER A 169 -5.97 27.73 -3.95
N PHE A 170 -6.70 26.66 -4.14
CA PHE A 170 -7.93 26.38 -3.40
C PHE A 170 -7.64 25.98 -1.94
N ARG A 171 -6.61 25.18 -1.72
CA ARG A 171 -6.12 24.84 -0.37
C ARG A 171 -5.81 26.10 0.44
N SER A 172 -5.04 27.02 -0.14
CA SER A 172 -4.58 28.23 0.56
C SER A 172 -5.69 29.27 0.72
N SER A 173 -6.49 29.52 -0.32
CA SER A 173 -7.48 30.60 -0.30
C SER A 173 -8.77 30.25 0.44
N TYR A 174 -9.19 28.98 0.38
CA TYR A 174 -10.46 28.56 0.96
C TYR A 174 -10.30 27.87 2.31
N TYR A 175 -9.32 26.96 2.43
CA TYR A 175 -9.10 26.19 3.65
C TYR A 175 -7.99 26.72 4.56
N ASN A 176 -7.27 27.78 4.13
CA ASN A 176 -6.10 28.28 4.84
C ASN A 176 -5.04 27.18 5.12
N LEU A 177 -4.94 26.22 4.21
CA LEU A 177 -3.94 25.15 4.24
C LEU A 177 -2.70 25.58 3.46
N GLY A 178 -1.53 25.11 3.86
CA GLY A 178 -0.30 25.26 3.06
C GLY A 178 -0.39 24.51 1.73
N ILE A 179 0.55 24.77 0.83
CA ILE A 179 0.73 23.96 -0.38
C ILE A 179 0.97 22.51 -0.02
N CYS A 180 0.63 21.58 -0.92
CA CYS A 180 0.96 20.18 -0.73
C CYS A 180 2.50 20.03 -0.76
N SER A 181 3.09 19.54 0.32
CA SER A 181 4.54 19.42 0.45
C SER A 181 4.90 18.17 1.23
N PRO A 182 4.79 16.99 0.61
CA PRO A 182 5.18 15.72 1.23
C PRO A 182 6.65 15.75 1.69
N SER A 183 7.04 14.89 2.61
CA SER A 183 8.39 14.84 3.18
C SER A 183 9.27 13.75 2.54
N HIS A 184 8.66 12.77 1.88
CA HIS A 184 9.37 11.66 1.21
C HIS A 184 8.59 11.16 -0.01
N PRO A 185 9.25 10.49 -0.98
CA PRO A 185 8.58 9.84 -2.11
C PRO A 185 7.50 8.87 -1.62
N THR A 186 6.31 8.95 -2.20
CA THR A 186 5.12 8.22 -1.74
C THR A 186 4.44 7.49 -2.89
N ALA A 187 4.09 6.23 -2.68
CA ALA A 187 3.34 5.43 -3.66
C ALA A 187 1.89 5.93 -3.75
N VAL A 188 1.43 6.23 -4.96
CA VAL A 188 0.10 6.81 -5.21
C VAL A 188 -0.65 6.02 -6.26
N MET A 189 -1.89 5.61 -5.94
CA MET A 189 -2.80 4.98 -6.89
C MET A 189 -4.04 5.85 -7.11
N LEU A 190 -4.46 5.97 -8.37
CA LEU A 190 -5.67 6.64 -8.79
C LEU A 190 -6.59 5.65 -9.52
N ILE A 191 -7.89 5.69 -9.22
CA ILE A 191 -8.92 4.91 -9.93
C ILE A 191 -10.04 5.87 -10.36
N PRO A 192 -9.83 6.67 -11.41
CA PRO A 192 -10.81 7.64 -11.91
C PRO A 192 -11.68 7.06 -13.03
N GLY A 193 -12.96 7.46 -13.08
CA GLY A 193 -13.84 7.25 -14.22
C GLY A 193 -13.76 8.40 -15.23
N THR A 194 -13.64 8.10 -16.53
CA THR A 194 -13.54 9.17 -17.57
C THR A 194 -14.88 9.85 -17.86
N SER A 195 -16.00 9.28 -17.45
CA SER A 195 -17.36 9.83 -17.58
C SER A 195 -17.93 10.27 -16.23
N ASP A 196 -17.08 10.39 -15.21
CA ASP A 196 -17.49 10.95 -13.91
C ASP A 196 -17.84 12.42 -14.07
N SER A 197 -19.09 12.78 -13.77
CA SER A 197 -19.62 14.14 -13.91
C SER A 197 -19.64 14.89 -12.57
N SER A 198 -19.15 14.29 -11.50
CA SER A 198 -19.07 14.94 -10.20
C SER A 198 -17.96 15.99 -10.21
N PRO A 199 -18.23 17.24 -9.79
CA PRO A 199 -17.25 18.34 -9.92
C PRO A 199 -15.92 18.08 -9.21
N HIS A 200 -15.92 17.29 -8.14
CA HIS A 200 -14.74 17.02 -7.31
C HIS A 200 -14.03 15.69 -7.68
N SER A 201 -14.43 15.10 -8.80
CA SER A 201 -13.82 13.86 -9.33
C SER A 201 -13.83 13.81 -10.86
N ASP A 202 -14.21 14.91 -11.54
CA ASP A 202 -14.12 15.02 -13.00
C ASP A 202 -12.70 14.70 -13.48
N TYR A 203 -12.60 13.80 -14.45
CA TYR A 203 -11.31 13.38 -15.00
C TYR A 203 -10.48 14.55 -15.53
N ASN A 204 -11.14 15.60 -16.04
CA ASN A 204 -10.50 16.80 -16.56
C ASN A 204 -10.26 17.89 -15.49
N GLY A 205 -10.70 17.62 -14.25
CA GLY A 205 -10.62 18.55 -13.15
C GLY A 205 -11.63 19.71 -13.26
N LEU A 206 -11.64 20.57 -12.25
CA LEU A 206 -12.48 21.76 -12.20
C LEU A 206 -11.67 22.94 -11.66
N ALA A 207 -11.05 23.69 -12.56
CA ALA A 207 -10.32 24.91 -12.17
C ALA A 207 -11.26 25.97 -11.57
N PRO A 208 -10.84 26.71 -10.52
CA PRO A 208 -9.54 26.65 -9.86
C PRO A 208 -9.48 25.66 -8.66
N TYR A 209 -10.44 24.78 -8.51
CA TYR A 209 -10.71 24.02 -7.29
C TYR A 209 -10.00 22.66 -7.26
N TYR A 210 -10.18 21.86 -8.31
CA TYR A 210 -9.76 20.47 -8.37
C TYR A 210 -8.85 20.24 -9.58
N MET A 211 -7.76 19.54 -9.33
CA MET A 211 -6.80 19.14 -10.36
C MET A 211 -7.40 18.07 -11.27
N SER A 212 -7.10 18.13 -12.57
CA SER A 212 -7.34 17.02 -13.49
C SER A 212 -6.46 15.82 -13.13
N VAL A 213 -6.84 14.62 -13.58
CA VAL A 213 -6.04 13.41 -13.40
C VAL A 213 -4.64 13.58 -13.99
N ASN A 214 -4.50 14.26 -15.13
CA ASN A 214 -3.19 14.55 -15.72
C ASN A 214 -2.34 15.50 -14.85
N GLU A 215 -2.93 16.49 -14.23
CA GLU A 215 -2.21 17.39 -13.31
C GLU A 215 -1.77 16.63 -12.05
N ILE A 216 -2.64 15.78 -11.50
CA ILE A 216 -2.33 14.92 -10.33
C ILE A 216 -1.17 13.99 -10.64
N THR A 217 -1.24 13.26 -11.75
CA THR A 217 -0.18 12.33 -12.15
C THR A 217 1.13 13.06 -12.45
N THR A 218 1.07 14.25 -13.07
CA THR A 218 2.24 15.09 -13.31
C THR A 218 2.85 15.60 -12.00
N TYR A 219 2.02 16.05 -11.04
CA TYR A 219 2.48 16.51 -9.73
C TYR A 219 3.24 15.39 -9.01
N TRP A 220 2.62 14.22 -8.84
CA TRP A 220 3.23 13.12 -8.11
C TRP A 220 4.42 12.49 -8.86
N SER A 221 4.38 12.44 -10.21
CA SER A 221 5.52 12.00 -11.01
C SER A 221 6.73 12.91 -10.83
N SER A 222 6.51 14.22 -10.86
CA SER A 222 7.58 15.20 -10.63
C SER A 222 8.11 15.13 -9.20
N TYR A 223 7.22 14.99 -8.22
CA TYR A 223 7.59 14.92 -6.82
C TYR A 223 8.39 13.63 -6.50
N ASN A 224 7.93 12.49 -6.99
CA ASN A 224 8.56 11.19 -6.79
C ASN A 224 9.74 10.92 -7.73
N ASN A 225 10.03 11.85 -8.66
CA ASN A 225 11.08 11.70 -9.67
C ASN A 225 10.93 10.42 -10.54
N THR A 226 9.68 10.04 -10.85
CA THR A 226 9.38 8.89 -11.72
C THR A 226 9.62 9.23 -13.19
N ASN A 227 9.52 8.23 -14.08
CA ASN A 227 9.45 8.45 -15.51
C ASN A 227 8.33 9.45 -15.85
N THR A 228 8.55 10.32 -16.83
CA THR A 228 7.53 11.28 -17.32
C THR A 228 6.39 10.61 -18.07
N ASN A 229 6.66 9.52 -18.76
CA ASN A 229 5.66 8.75 -19.50
C ASN A 229 5.41 7.41 -18.80
N PRO A 230 4.15 7.02 -18.64
CA PRO A 230 3.82 5.73 -18.04
C PRO A 230 4.02 4.57 -19.01
N THR A 231 4.25 3.39 -18.47
CA THR A 231 4.01 2.12 -19.17
C THR A 231 2.50 1.83 -19.14
N ILE A 232 1.91 1.47 -20.29
CA ILE A 232 0.46 1.30 -20.41
C ILE A 232 0.12 -0.16 -20.70
N TYR A 233 -0.84 -0.69 -19.93
CA TYR A 233 -1.38 -2.04 -20.08
C TYR A 233 -2.90 -1.99 -20.23
N GLN A 234 -3.45 -2.84 -21.11
CA GLN A 234 -4.89 -3.04 -21.18
C GLN A 234 -5.31 -4.13 -20.17
N VAL A 235 -6.28 -3.82 -19.33
CA VAL A 235 -6.92 -4.81 -18.46
C VAL A 235 -7.97 -5.55 -19.28
N SER A 236 -8.12 -6.86 -19.07
CA SER A 236 -9.12 -7.66 -19.77
C SER A 236 -10.53 -7.17 -19.45
N ASN A 237 -11.34 -6.88 -20.47
CA ASN A 237 -12.76 -6.55 -20.30
C ASN A 237 -13.52 -7.84 -19.99
N LEU A 238 -13.76 -8.11 -18.73
CA LEU A 238 -14.44 -9.31 -18.23
C LEU A 238 -15.96 -9.16 -18.24
N ASN A 239 -16.45 -7.93 -18.03
CA ASN A 239 -17.88 -7.60 -18.07
C ASN A 239 -18.19 -6.64 -19.23
N THR A 240 -18.43 -7.18 -20.41
CA THR A 240 -18.73 -6.38 -21.61
C THR A 240 -20.08 -5.63 -21.57
N SER A 241 -20.86 -5.80 -20.50
CA SER A 241 -22.20 -5.21 -20.38
C SER A 241 -22.25 -3.96 -19.50
N ASP A 242 -21.16 -3.62 -18.77
CA ASP A 242 -21.13 -2.45 -17.89
C ASP A 242 -20.77 -1.14 -18.64
N GLY A 243 -20.44 -1.22 -19.93
CA GLY A 243 -20.17 -0.06 -20.78
C GLY A 243 -18.81 0.60 -20.55
N SER A 244 -17.91 -0.05 -19.82
CA SER A 244 -16.61 0.51 -19.45
C SER A 244 -15.48 -0.48 -19.70
N THR A 245 -14.24 0.03 -19.74
CA THR A 245 -13.01 -0.76 -19.84
C THR A 245 -11.92 -0.14 -18.95
N VAL A 246 -10.86 -0.87 -18.66
CA VAL A 246 -9.79 -0.36 -17.78
C VAL A 246 -8.44 -0.35 -18.50
N GLU A 247 -7.75 0.79 -18.43
CA GLU A 247 -6.38 0.96 -18.84
C GLU A 247 -5.52 1.22 -17.60
N ARG A 248 -4.50 0.39 -17.39
CA ARG A 248 -3.53 0.54 -16.29
C ARG A 248 -2.32 1.30 -16.81
N LYS A 249 -1.99 2.41 -16.15
CA LYS A 249 -0.79 3.21 -16.42
C LYS A 249 0.10 3.23 -15.20
N ILE A 250 1.40 3.00 -15.40
CA ILE A 250 2.38 2.95 -14.31
C ILE A 250 3.54 3.88 -14.64
N TRP A 251 3.78 4.86 -13.77
CA TRP A 251 4.97 5.71 -13.78
C TRP A 251 5.99 5.08 -12.84
N GLU A 252 7.03 4.52 -13.43
CA GLU A 252 8.07 3.73 -12.75
C GLU A 252 9.33 4.54 -12.47
N ASN A 253 10.30 3.91 -11.80
CA ASN A 253 11.64 4.43 -11.53
C ASN A 253 11.67 5.70 -10.65
N GLY A 254 10.71 5.86 -9.77
CA GLY A 254 10.74 6.92 -8.76
C GLY A 254 11.83 6.72 -7.73
N ASP A 255 12.13 7.79 -7.00
CA ASP A 255 13.03 7.72 -5.85
C ASP A 255 12.54 6.66 -4.87
N ASN A 256 13.45 5.91 -4.27
CA ASN A 256 13.14 4.75 -3.43
C ASN A 256 12.24 3.69 -4.11
N CYS A 257 12.28 3.60 -5.44
CA CYS A 257 11.48 2.70 -6.26
C CYS A 257 9.95 2.86 -6.10
N VAL A 258 9.46 4.01 -5.67
CA VAL A 258 8.02 4.24 -5.64
C VAL A 258 7.48 4.37 -7.06
N THR A 259 6.21 4.01 -7.22
CA THR A 259 5.49 4.18 -8.48
C THR A 259 4.22 4.98 -8.27
N ILE A 260 3.71 5.54 -9.37
CA ILE A 260 2.35 6.04 -9.46
C ILE A 260 1.60 5.10 -10.39
N GLU A 261 0.37 4.77 -10.02
CA GLU A 261 -0.47 3.90 -10.83
C GLU A 261 -1.85 4.53 -11.06
N GLU A 262 -2.27 4.62 -12.30
CA GLU A 262 -3.63 4.99 -12.69
C GLU A 262 -4.35 3.77 -13.27
N LEU A 263 -5.46 3.38 -12.65
CA LEU A 263 -6.44 2.48 -13.24
C LEU A 263 -7.55 3.33 -13.87
N LYS A 264 -7.33 3.78 -15.12
CA LYS A 264 -8.25 4.62 -15.86
C LYS A 264 -9.47 3.81 -16.30
N VAL A 265 -10.63 4.09 -15.71
CA VAL A 265 -11.90 3.45 -16.10
C VAL A 265 -12.52 4.24 -17.23
N ILE A 266 -12.29 3.78 -18.47
CA ILE A 266 -12.81 4.42 -19.70
C ILE A 266 -14.31 4.15 -19.79
N GLY A 267 -15.12 5.21 -19.85
CA GLY A 267 -16.58 5.12 -19.82
C GLY A 267 -17.17 5.00 -18.39
N GLY A 268 -16.31 4.77 -17.38
CA GLY A 268 -16.74 4.70 -15.98
C GLY A 268 -17.20 6.04 -15.42
N GLY A 269 -18.17 5.98 -14.52
CA GLY A 269 -18.74 7.13 -13.81
C GLY A 269 -18.11 7.35 -12.45
N HIS A 270 -18.94 7.82 -11.51
CA HIS A 270 -18.58 8.02 -10.10
C HIS A 270 -18.64 6.68 -9.34
N ASP A 271 -17.71 5.78 -9.66
CA ASP A 271 -17.81 4.37 -9.37
C ASP A 271 -16.80 3.93 -8.27
N TRP A 272 -17.10 2.78 -7.64
CA TRP A 272 -16.13 1.94 -6.94
C TRP A 272 -16.04 0.60 -7.68
N PRO A 273 -15.10 0.43 -8.61
CA PRO A 273 -14.98 -0.78 -9.42
C PRO A 273 -14.97 -2.06 -8.59
N GLY A 274 -15.76 -3.05 -9.03
CA GLY A 274 -15.95 -4.32 -8.34
C GLY A 274 -17.07 -4.34 -7.30
N SER A 275 -17.60 -3.17 -6.89
CA SER A 275 -18.80 -3.05 -6.06
C SER A 275 -19.95 -2.45 -6.85
N PHE A 276 -19.69 -1.41 -7.62
CA PHE A 276 -20.64 -0.80 -8.56
C PHE A 276 -19.88 -0.07 -9.68
N GLY A 277 -20.54 0.08 -10.84
CA GLY A 277 -19.93 0.62 -12.06
C GLY A 277 -19.11 -0.43 -12.79
N ASN A 278 -17.84 -0.19 -13.03
CA ASN A 278 -16.95 -1.14 -13.70
C ASN A 278 -16.76 -2.43 -12.89
N MET A 279 -16.81 -3.58 -13.61
CA MET A 279 -16.67 -4.91 -13.01
C MET A 279 -15.46 -5.70 -13.57
N ASP A 280 -14.56 -5.05 -14.28
CA ASP A 280 -13.34 -5.69 -14.80
C ASP A 280 -12.25 -5.81 -13.75
N ILE A 281 -12.28 -4.94 -12.74
CA ILE A 281 -11.35 -4.93 -11.61
C ILE A 281 -12.12 -4.89 -10.29
N ILE A 282 -11.45 -5.29 -9.21
CA ILE A 282 -11.95 -5.11 -7.85
C ILE A 282 -11.04 -4.09 -7.17
N ALA A 283 -11.51 -2.83 -7.07
CA ALA A 283 -10.71 -1.72 -6.55
C ALA A 283 -10.10 -2.03 -5.18
N THR A 284 -10.85 -2.65 -4.28
CA THR A 284 -10.39 -3.07 -2.94
C THR A 284 -9.12 -3.97 -3.03
N ASN A 285 -9.11 -4.93 -3.95
CA ASN A 285 -7.96 -5.83 -4.16
C ASN A 285 -6.79 -5.08 -4.81
N GLU A 286 -7.06 -4.27 -5.84
CA GLU A 286 -6.03 -3.49 -6.53
C GLU A 286 -5.31 -2.55 -5.57
N ILE A 287 -6.07 -1.86 -4.72
CA ILE A 287 -5.52 -0.94 -3.71
C ILE A 287 -4.58 -1.68 -2.76
N TRP A 288 -5.03 -2.78 -2.16
CA TRP A 288 -4.18 -3.54 -1.24
C TRP A 288 -2.94 -4.10 -1.94
N ASN A 289 -3.11 -4.70 -3.11
CA ASN A 289 -2.01 -5.23 -3.92
C ASN A 289 -0.99 -4.16 -4.33
N PHE A 290 -1.41 -2.91 -4.41
CA PHE A 290 -0.53 -1.78 -4.70
C PHE A 290 0.17 -1.30 -3.43
N VAL A 291 -0.57 -0.81 -2.42
CA VAL A 291 0.01 -0.14 -1.26
C VAL A 291 0.88 -1.07 -0.41
N SER A 292 0.53 -2.35 -0.30
CA SER A 292 1.25 -3.32 0.52
C SER A 292 2.69 -3.62 0.06
N LYS A 293 3.05 -3.19 -1.14
CA LYS A 293 4.42 -3.29 -1.66
C LYS A 293 5.39 -2.31 -1.02
N TYR A 294 4.87 -1.28 -0.35
CA TYR A 294 5.65 -0.14 0.11
C TYR A 294 5.67 -0.03 1.63
N ASP A 295 6.73 0.55 2.13
CA ASP A 295 6.79 1.15 3.44
C ASP A 295 7.14 2.65 3.30
N LYS A 296 7.25 3.39 4.39
CA LYS A 296 7.59 4.82 4.32
C LYS A 296 8.99 5.13 3.77
N ASN A 297 9.81 4.12 3.53
CA ASN A 297 11.11 4.25 2.89
C ASN A 297 11.06 3.95 1.37
N GLY A 298 9.90 3.61 0.83
CA GLY A 298 9.66 3.27 -0.56
C GLY A 298 9.26 1.81 -0.78
N LEU A 299 9.58 1.26 -1.94
CA LEU A 299 9.28 -0.14 -2.27
C LEU A 299 10.03 -1.08 -1.33
N ILE A 300 9.31 -1.95 -0.63
CA ILE A 300 9.91 -2.97 0.23
C ILE A 300 10.83 -3.84 -0.63
N ASN A 301 12.11 -3.93 -0.24
CA ASN A 301 13.18 -4.55 -1.03
C ASN A 301 13.52 -3.80 -2.34
N CYS A 302 13.26 -2.49 -2.41
CA CYS A 302 13.86 -1.67 -3.45
C CYS A 302 15.38 -1.90 -3.42
N ALA A 303 15.90 -2.49 -4.50
CA ALA A 303 17.33 -2.49 -4.73
C ALA A 303 17.72 -1.06 -5.13
N THR A 304 17.77 -0.15 -4.15
CA THR A 304 18.39 1.14 -4.39
C THR A 304 19.79 0.85 -4.89
N ASN A 305 20.13 1.33 -6.08
CA ASN A 305 21.50 1.53 -6.51
C ASN A 305 22.15 2.61 -5.61
N ILE A 306 22.09 2.41 -4.30
CA ILE A 306 23.10 2.97 -3.45
C ILE A 306 24.36 2.24 -3.92
N HIS A 307 25.26 2.93 -4.59
CA HIS A 307 26.69 2.64 -4.50
C HIS A 307 27.09 2.76 -3.01
N LYS A 308 26.53 1.88 -2.17
CA LYS A 308 27.22 1.43 -0.99
C LYS A 308 28.43 0.75 -1.62
N GLU A 309 29.62 1.37 -1.50
CA GLU A 309 30.86 0.64 -1.77
C GLU A 309 30.73 -0.64 -0.96
N LEU A 310 30.31 -1.71 -1.64
CA LEU A 310 30.26 -3.05 -1.05
C LEU A 310 31.67 -3.27 -0.47
N PRO A 311 31.78 -3.65 0.79
CA PRO A 311 33.08 -4.00 1.33
C PRO A 311 33.67 -5.00 0.35
N ASN A 312 34.85 -4.71 -0.13
CA ASN A 312 35.58 -5.22 -1.32
C ASN A 312 35.52 -6.73 -1.57
N ASN A 313 34.40 -7.47 -1.37
CA ASN A 313 34.27 -8.92 -1.66
C ASN A 313 32.86 -9.48 -1.48
N GLU A 314 31.78 -8.70 -1.46
CA GLU A 314 30.41 -9.28 -1.37
C GLU A 314 29.77 -9.48 -2.74
N LEU A 315 29.24 -10.71 -2.97
CA LEU A 315 28.39 -11.02 -4.12
C LEU A 315 26.93 -10.84 -3.73
N VAL A 316 26.18 -10.11 -4.55
CA VAL A 316 24.72 -9.90 -4.43
C VAL A 316 24.02 -10.69 -5.52
N PHE A 317 22.88 -11.29 -5.22
CA PHE A 317 22.09 -12.14 -6.10
C PHE A 317 20.66 -11.64 -6.20
N TYR A 318 20.21 -11.31 -7.42
CA TYR A 318 18.86 -10.81 -7.68
C TYR A 318 18.31 -11.20 -9.06
N PRO A 319 16.97 -11.25 -9.22
CA PRO A 319 15.98 -11.23 -8.17
C PRO A 319 15.97 -12.51 -7.35
N ASN A 320 15.57 -12.41 -6.08
CA ASN A 320 15.29 -13.58 -5.23
C ASN A 320 14.03 -13.28 -4.40
N PRO A 321 12.88 -13.87 -4.74
CA PRO A 321 12.67 -15.05 -5.62
C PRO A 321 12.98 -14.81 -7.11
N VAL A 322 13.43 -15.90 -7.79
CA VAL A 322 13.79 -15.88 -9.20
C VAL A 322 12.76 -16.65 -10.05
N SER A 323 12.36 -16.06 -11.19
CA SER A 323 11.54 -16.75 -12.21
C SER A 323 12.43 -17.43 -13.26
N ASP A 324 13.25 -16.66 -13.99
CA ASP A 324 13.99 -17.17 -15.12
C ASP A 324 15.50 -17.03 -14.99
N LYS A 325 16.00 -15.83 -14.67
CA LYS A 325 17.43 -15.54 -14.57
C LYS A 325 17.76 -14.89 -13.25
N LEU A 326 18.81 -15.42 -12.60
CA LEU A 326 19.41 -14.86 -11.39
C LEU A 326 20.66 -14.09 -11.79
N PHE A 327 20.67 -12.80 -11.55
CA PHE A 327 21.82 -11.94 -11.80
C PHE A 327 22.77 -11.94 -10.59
N ILE A 328 24.03 -11.68 -10.86
CA ILE A 328 25.09 -11.67 -9.85
C ILE A 328 25.87 -10.37 -10.00
N GLU A 329 25.91 -9.60 -8.93
CA GLU A 329 26.64 -8.35 -8.85
C GLU A 329 27.73 -8.43 -7.80
N GLY A 330 28.90 -7.85 -8.07
CA GLY A 330 30.06 -7.85 -7.20
C GLY A 330 31.36 -8.26 -7.94
N LYS A 331 32.49 -8.07 -7.29
CA LYS A 331 33.79 -8.50 -7.88
C LYS A 331 33.94 -10.01 -7.78
N THR A 332 33.75 -10.71 -8.90
CA THR A 332 34.20 -12.11 -9.04
C THR A 332 35.63 -12.11 -9.57
N ASN A 333 36.50 -12.99 -9.06
CA ASN A 333 37.73 -13.33 -9.78
C ASN A 333 37.29 -13.91 -11.13
N SER A 334 37.95 -13.50 -12.23
CA SER A 334 37.63 -14.00 -13.57
C SER A 334 37.55 -15.51 -13.57
N ASN A 335 36.37 -16.07 -14.01
CA ASN A 335 36.07 -17.49 -14.06
C ASN A 335 35.76 -18.16 -12.69
N CYS A 336 34.69 -17.77 -12.01
CA CYS A 336 34.17 -18.50 -10.83
C CYS A 336 33.26 -19.65 -11.23
N ASN A 337 33.38 -20.79 -10.59
CA ASN A 337 32.45 -21.90 -10.70
C ASN A 337 31.26 -21.65 -9.75
N TYR A 338 30.03 -21.94 -10.23
CA TYR A 338 28.84 -21.98 -9.38
C TYR A 338 28.26 -23.40 -9.32
N TYR A 339 27.58 -23.67 -8.23
CA TYR A 339 26.90 -24.95 -7.99
C TYR A 339 25.53 -24.66 -7.38
N ILE A 340 24.46 -25.27 -7.92
CA ILE A 340 23.12 -25.20 -7.38
C ILE A 340 22.74 -26.58 -6.82
N PHE A 341 22.34 -26.58 -5.57
CA PHE A 341 21.91 -27.79 -4.86
C PHE A 341 20.42 -27.70 -4.50
N SER A 342 19.76 -28.85 -4.46
CA SER A 342 18.44 -28.95 -3.83
C SER A 342 18.55 -28.74 -2.31
N LYS A 343 17.42 -28.54 -1.65
CA LYS A 343 17.32 -28.39 -0.17
C LYS A 343 17.89 -29.61 0.60
N VAL A 344 18.02 -30.78 -0.04
CA VAL A 344 18.61 -31.98 0.55
C VAL A 344 20.07 -32.20 0.14
N GLY A 345 20.72 -31.22 -0.47
CA GLY A 345 22.13 -31.24 -0.82
C GLY A 345 22.48 -31.96 -2.14
N LYS A 346 21.48 -32.39 -2.94
CA LYS A 346 21.75 -33.00 -4.26
C LYS A 346 22.13 -31.90 -5.25
N LEU A 347 23.27 -32.08 -5.95
CA LEU A 347 23.69 -31.17 -7.03
C LEU A 347 22.68 -31.22 -8.18
N ILE A 348 22.15 -30.05 -8.58
CA ILE A 348 21.14 -29.86 -9.63
C ILE A 348 21.76 -29.25 -10.87
N LEU A 349 22.57 -28.20 -10.71
CA LEU A 349 23.18 -27.46 -11.82
C LEU A 349 24.58 -27.00 -11.42
N LYS A 350 25.51 -26.93 -12.38
CA LYS A 350 26.82 -26.32 -12.21
C LYS A 350 27.23 -25.59 -13.47
N GLY A 351 28.01 -24.53 -13.33
CA GLY A 351 28.49 -23.73 -14.46
C GLY A 351 29.62 -22.80 -14.04
N LYS A 352 29.97 -21.89 -14.95
CA LYS A 352 30.97 -20.87 -14.73
C LYS A 352 30.33 -19.50 -14.97
N ILE A 353 30.79 -18.55 -14.19
CA ILE A 353 30.47 -17.12 -14.35
C ILE A 353 31.74 -16.47 -14.86
N ASN A 354 31.62 -15.63 -15.87
CA ASN A 354 32.70 -14.82 -16.40
C ASN A 354 32.28 -13.33 -16.41
N ASN A 355 33.23 -12.44 -16.69
CA ASN A 355 33.00 -10.98 -16.69
C ASN A 355 31.99 -10.50 -17.77
N ILE A 356 31.51 -11.38 -18.64
CA ILE A 356 30.59 -11.09 -19.73
C ILE A 356 29.17 -11.62 -19.40
N GLU A 357 29.07 -12.76 -18.69
CA GLU A 357 27.81 -13.42 -18.30
C GLU A 357 27.69 -13.42 -16.77
N ASN A 358 26.95 -12.45 -16.24
CA ASN A 358 26.71 -12.29 -14.80
C ASN A 358 25.34 -12.88 -14.37
N SER A 359 24.81 -13.85 -15.10
CA SER A 359 23.53 -14.46 -14.78
C SER A 359 23.55 -15.98 -14.84
N ILE A 360 22.68 -16.59 -14.03
CA ILE A 360 22.43 -18.04 -14.02
C ILE A 360 21.00 -18.28 -14.49
N ASP A 361 20.83 -19.19 -15.46
CA ASP A 361 19.53 -19.57 -15.99
C ASP A 361 18.81 -20.56 -15.06
N PHE A 362 17.62 -20.16 -14.57
CA PHE A 362 16.73 -20.95 -13.73
C PHE A 362 15.47 -21.40 -14.45
N THR A 363 15.30 -21.09 -15.75
CA THR A 363 14.09 -21.34 -16.54
C THR A 363 13.65 -22.81 -16.46
N ASN A 364 14.58 -23.75 -16.51
CA ASN A 364 14.28 -25.19 -16.50
C ASN A 364 14.24 -25.81 -15.09
N LEU A 365 14.39 -25.02 -14.02
CA LEU A 365 14.28 -25.51 -12.66
C LEU A 365 12.84 -25.44 -12.17
N GLN A 366 12.39 -26.48 -11.47
CA GLN A 366 11.06 -26.50 -10.86
C GLN A 366 10.97 -25.50 -9.68
N PRO A 367 9.78 -24.90 -9.41
CA PRO A 367 9.58 -24.09 -8.23
C PRO A 367 10.00 -24.80 -6.95
N ASN A 368 11.00 -24.26 -6.26
CA ASN A 368 11.55 -24.84 -5.02
C ASN A 368 12.59 -23.89 -4.39
N LEU A 369 13.01 -24.24 -3.17
CA LEU A 369 14.16 -23.61 -2.53
C LEU A 369 15.45 -24.35 -2.95
N TYR A 370 16.40 -23.59 -3.48
CA TYR A 370 17.73 -24.05 -3.89
C TYR A 370 18.83 -23.39 -3.04
N ILE A 371 20.00 -24.02 -3.01
CA ILE A 371 21.20 -23.48 -2.40
C ILE A 371 22.21 -23.22 -3.53
N LEU A 372 22.50 -21.94 -3.80
CA LEU A 372 23.55 -21.52 -4.70
C LEU A 372 24.85 -21.41 -3.94
N LYS A 373 25.91 -22.05 -4.43
CA LYS A 373 27.27 -21.94 -3.90
C LYS A 373 28.20 -21.39 -4.97
N ILE A 374 28.88 -20.28 -4.63
CA ILE A 374 29.92 -19.65 -5.44
C ILE A 374 31.13 -19.42 -4.53
N ASN A 375 32.28 -19.94 -4.92
CA ASN A 375 33.48 -19.93 -4.08
C ASN A 375 33.16 -20.53 -2.68
N ASN A 376 33.43 -19.79 -1.62
CA ASN A 376 33.17 -20.21 -0.24
C ASN A 376 31.84 -19.69 0.33
N LYS A 377 31.04 -19.01 -0.50
CA LYS A 377 29.73 -18.50 -0.07
C LYS A 377 28.58 -19.38 -0.55
N ALA A 378 27.57 -19.55 0.30
CA ALA A 378 26.32 -20.24 -0.03
C ALA A 378 25.13 -19.35 0.30
N THR A 379 24.18 -19.28 -0.62
CA THR A 379 22.97 -18.43 -0.51
C THR A 379 21.73 -19.24 -0.87
N LYS A 380 20.63 -18.98 -0.18
CA LYS A 380 19.31 -19.56 -0.49
C LYS A 380 18.65 -18.79 -1.63
N ILE A 381 18.18 -19.50 -2.65
CA ILE A 381 17.48 -18.95 -3.80
C ILE A 381 16.12 -19.62 -3.89
N LEU A 382 15.07 -18.82 -3.87
CA LEU A 382 13.70 -19.30 -4.07
C LEU A 382 13.34 -19.17 -5.56
N LYS A 383 13.03 -20.30 -6.21
CA LYS A 383 12.50 -20.34 -7.59
C LYS A 383 10.97 -20.35 -7.53
N LEU A 384 10.36 -19.43 -8.26
CA LEU A 384 8.91 -19.35 -8.47
C LEU A 384 8.44 -20.27 -9.60
#